data_fac718093e03cd57ec146fbbd7d7d3f0
#
_entry.id   fac718093e03cd57ec146fbbd7d7d3f0
#
_cell.length_a   1.000
_cell.length_b   1.000
_cell.length_c   1.000
_cell.angle_alpha   90.00
_cell.angle_beta   90.00
_cell.angle_gamma   90.00
#
_symmetry.space_group_name_H-M   'P 1'
#
loop_
_entity.id
_entity.type
_entity.pdbx_description
1 polymer ?
#
loop_
_entity_poly.entity_id
_entity_poly.type
_entity_poly.pdbx_seq_one_letter_code
_entity_poly.pdbx_strand_id
1 'polypeptide(L)'
;LSVDNLLRQSVELIGYFPSIVANAYAVKRHHFGGESLHIHYPEEGLSTAENFLRMIRPDKSYTEEEAHLLDMMLMLHAEHGGGNNSTFVCRALSSSGTDTYSAIAGAVGSLKGPLHGGANAKVMEMFHYIQENVDPHDDGSIRDYLVRLLDGEAGDRSGKLYGLGHAVYTLSDPRAVLLKKYARHMAQIKGYEEEFDLLQKVEELGIPLVQERRHSDTPMCANVDMYSGLVYTMLDIPEDVFTPLFASARIAG
;
A
#
# COMPACT_ATOMS: atom_id res chain seq x y z
N LEU A 1 2.78 33.03 6.81
CA LEU A 1 3.66 32.08 7.53
C LEU A 1 5.10 32.27 7.05
N SER A 2 6.08 32.31 7.97
CA SER A 2 7.50 32.30 7.58
C SER A 2 7.91 30.92 7.08
N VAL A 3 8.94 30.85 6.23
CA VAL A 3 9.48 29.57 5.73
C VAL A 3 9.91 28.66 6.88
N ASP A 4 10.54 29.22 7.91
CA ASP A 4 10.99 28.46 9.08
C ASP A 4 9.83 27.82 9.83
N ASN A 5 8.71 28.54 9.99
CA ASN A 5 7.51 27.96 10.60
C ASN A 5 6.86 26.88 9.76
N LEU A 6 6.81 27.04 8.44
CA LEU A 6 6.30 26.01 7.52
C LEU A 6 7.17 24.76 7.59
N LEU A 7 8.48 24.90 7.56
CA LEU A 7 9.41 23.78 7.67
C LEU A 7 9.25 23.04 9.00
N ARG A 8 9.21 23.79 10.13
CA ARG A 8 9.02 23.19 11.46
C ARG A 8 7.71 22.42 11.53
N GLN A 9 6.59 23.00 11.10
CA GLN A 9 5.28 22.33 11.11
C GLN A 9 5.27 21.09 10.20
N SER A 10 5.93 21.13 9.04
CA SER A 10 6.02 19.99 8.13
C SER A 10 6.81 18.84 8.75
N VAL A 11 7.96 19.12 9.36
CA VAL A 11 8.79 18.11 10.04
C VAL A 11 8.05 17.52 11.25
N GLU A 12 7.37 18.35 12.05
CA GLU A 12 6.53 17.88 13.17
C GLU A 12 5.42 16.95 12.69
N LEU A 13 4.71 17.30 11.60
CA LEU A 13 3.67 16.44 11.02
C LEU A 13 4.21 15.10 10.52
N ILE A 14 5.35 15.09 9.83
CA ILE A 14 6.01 13.86 9.39
C ILE A 14 6.30 12.96 10.59
N GLY A 15 6.83 13.53 11.68
CA GLY A 15 7.14 12.78 12.90
C GLY A 15 5.91 12.25 13.63
N TYR A 16 4.82 13.03 13.70
CA TYR A 16 3.61 12.63 14.42
C TYR A 16 2.69 11.69 13.64
N PHE A 17 2.74 11.70 12.33
CA PHE A 17 1.75 11.03 11.49
C PHE A 17 1.67 9.51 11.74
N PRO A 18 2.79 8.76 11.85
CA PRO A 18 2.74 7.34 12.20
C PRO A 18 2.07 7.07 13.55
N SER A 19 2.32 7.92 14.57
CA SER A 19 1.70 7.81 15.87
C SER A 19 0.19 8.10 15.84
N ILE A 20 -0.23 9.07 15.02
CA ILE A 20 -1.66 9.38 14.80
C ILE A 20 -2.36 8.16 14.21
N VAL A 21 -1.77 7.53 13.20
CA VAL A 21 -2.32 6.33 12.55
C VAL A 21 -2.42 5.17 13.53
N ALA A 22 -1.34 4.86 14.24
CA ALA A 22 -1.30 3.76 15.20
C ALA A 22 -2.33 3.94 16.32
N ASN A 23 -2.43 5.15 16.88
CA ASN A 23 -3.40 5.46 17.95
C ASN A 23 -4.84 5.43 17.43
N ALA A 24 -5.12 5.96 16.23
CA ALA A 24 -6.45 5.90 15.63
C ALA A 24 -6.88 4.43 15.40
N TYR A 25 -5.97 3.58 14.97
CA TYR A 25 -6.24 2.16 14.81
C TYR A 25 -6.47 1.46 16.14
N ALA A 26 -5.67 1.73 17.17
CA ALA A 26 -5.89 1.18 18.51
C ALA A 26 -7.27 1.55 19.08
N VAL A 27 -7.70 2.80 18.91
CA VAL A 27 -9.05 3.26 19.30
C VAL A 27 -10.13 2.55 18.47
N LYS A 28 -9.93 2.36 17.16
CA LYS A 28 -10.86 1.62 16.31
C LYS A 28 -11.04 0.18 16.79
N ARG A 29 -9.96 -0.55 17.07
CA ARG A 29 -10.00 -1.92 17.60
C ARG A 29 -10.72 -2.00 18.93
N HIS A 30 -10.44 -1.06 19.83
CA HIS A 30 -11.11 -1.01 21.11
C HIS A 30 -12.62 -0.76 20.96
N HIS A 31 -13.00 0.24 20.18
CA HIS A 31 -14.40 0.68 20.07
C HIS A 31 -15.27 -0.30 19.29
N PHE A 32 -14.78 -0.80 18.15
CA PHE A 32 -15.55 -1.66 17.24
C PHE A 32 -15.21 -3.15 17.39
N GLY A 33 -13.99 -3.49 17.77
CA GLY A 33 -13.54 -4.88 17.95
C GLY A 33 -13.67 -5.41 19.37
N GLY A 34 -14.02 -4.57 20.34
CA GLY A 34 -14.13 -4.97 21.75
C GLY A 34 -12.79 -5.37 22.40
N GLU A 35 -11.68 -5.02 21.79
CA GLU A 35 -10.35 -5.34 22.29
C GLU A 35 -9.92 -4.35 23.38
N SER A 36 -8.93 -4.75 24.20
CA SER A 36 -8.32 -3.84 25.18
C SER A 36 -7.63 -2.67 24.45
N LEU A 37 -7.77 -1.45 25.01
CA LEU A 37 -7.10 -0.28 24.45
C LEU A 37 -5.61 -0.32 24.80
N HIS A 38 -4.77 -0.53 23.80
CA HIS A 38 -3.32 -0.47 23.90
C HIS A 38 -2.81 0.80 23.21
N ILE A 39 -2.38 1.79 23.97
CA ILE A 39 -1.71 2.99 23.45
C ILE A 39 -0.24 2.89 23.78
N HIS A 40 0.58 2.80 22.75
CA HIS A 40 2.04 2.75 22.86
C HIS A 40 2.63 4.05 22.33
N TYR A 41 3.60 4.60 23.07
CA TYR A 41 4.32 5.79 22.65
C TYR A 41 5.59 5.40 21.87
N PRO A 42 6.02 6.24 20.91
CA PRO A 42 7.29 6.01 20.22
C PRO A 42 8.45 6.06 21.23
N GLU A 43 9.49 5.29 20.94
CA GLU A 43 10.75 5.30 21.70
C GLU A 43 11.82 6.06 20.92
N GLU A 44 12.58 6.86 21.64
CA GLU A 44 13.74 7.56 21.09
C GLU A 44 14.82 6.55 20.66
N GLY A 45 15.46 6.80 19.54
CA GLY A 45 16.50 5.93 19.00
C GLY A 45 15.98 4.80 18.07
N LEU A 46 14.68 4.55 18.02
CA LEU A 46 14.08 3.64 17.06
C LEU A 46 13.70 4.37 15.76
N SER A 47 13.81 3.66 14.63
CA SER A 47 13.34 4.13 13.33
C SER A 47 11.82 4.32 13.29
N THR A 48 11.32 4.98 12.26
CA THR A 48 9.88 5.12 12.01
C THR A 48 9.19 3.76 11.86
N ALA A 49 9.82 2.82 11.16
CA ALA A 49 9.28 1.50 10.95
C ALA A 49 9.21 0.68 12.25
N GLU A 50 10.29 0.66 13.03
CA GLU A 50 10.33 0.00 14.34
C GLU A 50 9.27 0.56 15.29
N ASN A 51 9.19 1.88 15.41
CA ASN A 51 8.19 2.55 16.21
C ASN A 51 6.77 2.24 15.74
N PHE A 52 6.52 2.20 14.45
CA PHE A 52 5.20 1.90 13.91
C PHE A 52 4.77 0.48 14.26
N LEU A 53 5.60 -0.54 13.99
CA LEU A 53 5.31 -1.94 14.33
C LEU A 53 5.08 -2.12 15.82
N ARG A 54 5.92 -1.50 16.65
CA ARG A 54 5.81 -1.51 18.08
C ARG A 54 4.51 -0.85 18.60
N MET A 55 4.09 0.23 17.97
CA MET A 55 2.88 0.96 18.39
C MET A 55 1.59 0.26 17.95
N ILE A 56 1.58 -0.41 16.80
CA ILE A 56 0.37 -1.05 16.28
C ILE A 56 0.10 -2.43 16.92
N ARG A 57 1.14 -3.10 17.44
CA ARG A 57 1.05 -4.43 18.04
C ARG A 57 0.85 -4.34 19.55
N PRO A 58 -0.12 -5.08 20.15
CA PRO A 58 -0.39 -5.03 21.58
C PRO A 58 0.81 -5.39 22.44
N ASP A 59 1.62 -6.36 22.01
CA ASP A 59 2.81 -6.87 22.69
C ASP A 59 4.10 -6.11 22.38
N LYS A 60 4.05 -5.13 21.46
CA LYS A 60 5.19 -4.33 20.98
C LYS A 60 6.29 -5.14 20.26
N SER A 61 6.03 -6.41 19.95
CA SER A 61 7.03 -7.27 19.34
C SER A 61 7.22 -6.99 17.85
N TYR A 62 8.44 -7.08 17.37
CA TYR A 62 8.80 -7.09 15.95
C TYR A 62 10.20 -7.70 15.79
N THR A 63 10.52 -8.15 14.58
CA THR A 63 11.87 -8.57 14.24
C THR A 63 12.61 -7.50 13.45
N GLU A 64 13.94 -7.60 13.39
CA GLU A 64 14.76 -6.67 12.61
C GLU A 64 14.41 -6.74 11.12
N GLU A 65 14.14 -7.94 10.59
CA GLU A 65 13.73 -8.16 9.21
C GLU A 65 12.39 -7.51 8.90
N GLU A 66 11.42 -7.59 9.81
CA GLU A 66 10.11 -6.93 9.66
C GLU A 66 10.27 -5.41 9.63
N ALA A 67 11.05 -4.85 10.55
CA ALA A 67 11.31 -3.43 10.61
C ALA A 67 12.03 -2.92 9.36
N HIS A 68 13.04 -3.65 8.89
CA HIS A 68 13.76 -3.32 7.67
C HIS A 68 12.87 -3.36 6.43
N LEU A 69 12.01 -4.37 6.31
CA LEU A 69 11.04 -4.46 5.21
C LEU A 69 10.04 -3.31 5.24
N LEU A 70 9.49 -2.97 6.41
CA LEU A 70 8.58 -1.85 6.54
C LEU A 70 9.26 -0.51 6.23
N ASP A 71 10.49 -0.31 6.68
CA ASP A 71 11.26 0.91 6.39
C ASP A 71 11.47 1.09 4.89
N MET A 72 11.84 0.02 4.19
CA MET A 72 11.91 0.02 2.72
C MET A 72 10.55 0.34 2.08
N MET A 73 9.45 -0.21 2.58
CA MET A 73 8.10 0.09 2.10
C MET A 73 7.78 1.58 2.24
N LEU A 74 8.07 2.18 3.40
CA LEU A 74 7.87 3.60 3.64
C LEU A 74 8.69 4.45 2.64
N MET A 75 9.95 4.09 2.38
CA MET A 75 10.78 4.77 1.37
C MET A 75 10.19 4.65 -0.04
N LEU A 76 9.74 3.46 -0.46
CA LEU A 76 9.18 3.24 -1.80
C LEU A 76 7.86 4.02 -2.03
N HIS A 77 7.13 4.32 -0.97
CA HIS A 77 5.88 5.07 -1.02
C HIS A 77 6.05 6.57 -0.74
N ALA A 78 7.22 7.03 -0.30
CA ALA A 78 7.44 8.39 0.19
C ALA A 78 7.15 9.46 -0.88
N GLU A 79 7.48 9.20 -2.15
CA GLU A 79 7.36 10.19 -3.22
C GLU A 79 6.92 9.55 -4.53
N HIS A 80 6.10 10.24 -5.33
CA HIS A 80 5.66 9.79 -6.65
C HIS A 80 5.36 10.96 -7.61
N GLY A 81 5.99 12.11 -7.40
CA GLY A 81 5.81 13.30 -8.22
C GLY A 81 4.51 14.05 -7.98
N GLY A 82 4.47 15.28 -8.47
CA GLY A 82 3.38 16.22 -8.26
C GLY A 82 2.08 15.90 -9.01
N GLY A 83 2.06 14.85 -9.84
CA GLY A 83 0.92 14.47 -10.67
C GLY A 83 -0.11 13.58 -9.98
N ASN A 84 0.18 13.05 -8.78
CA ASN A 84 -0.83 12.30 -8.05
C ASN A 84 -1.85 13.22 -7.37
N ASN A 85 -3.07 12.71 -7.18
CA ASN A 85 -4.21 13.55 -6.82
C ASN A 85 -4.04 14.22 -5.44
N SER A 86 -3.50 13.52 -4.44
CA SER A 86 -3.30 14.10 -3.11
C SER A 86 -2.22 15.19 -3.09
N THR A 87 -1.12 15.00 -3.81
CA THR A 87 -0.09 16.03 -3.98
C THR A 87 -0.63 17.24 -4.74
N PHE A 88 -1.44 17.02 -5.78
CA PHE A 88 -2.11 18.10 -6.49
C PHE A 88 -3.03 18.90 -5.56
N VAL A 89 -3.85 18.23 -4.76
CA VAL A 89 -4.75 18.89 -3.78
C VAL A 89 -3.96 19.68 -2.75
N CYS A 90 -2.86 19.11 -2.21
CA CYS A 90 -1.98 19.81 -1.28
C CYS A 90 -1.44 21.11 -1.89
N ARG A 91 -0.90 21.05 -3.11
CA ARG A 91 -0.39 22.21 -3.83
C ARG A 91 -1.45 23.23 -4.15
N ALA A 92 -2.64 22.77 -4.56
CA ALA A 92 -3.76 23.65 -4.86
C ALA A 92 -4.22 24.42 -3.61
N LEU A 93 -4.37 23.74 -2.47
CA LEU A 93 -4.71 24.39 -1.21
C LEU A 93 -3.62 25.33 -0.72
N SER A 94 -2.36 24.90 -0.76
CA SER A 94 -1.21 25.73 -0.35
C SER A 94 -1.10 27.00 -1.17
N SER A 95 -1.45 26.98 -2.47
CA SER A 95 -1.39 28.15 -3.35
C SER A 95 -2.35 29.25 -2.95
N SER A 96 -3.41 28.95 -2.19
CA SER A 96 -4.34 29.93 -1.64
C SER A 96 -3.84 30.65 -0.39
N GLY A 97 -2.66 30.25 0.14
CA GLY A 97 -2.09 30.80 1.35
C GLY A 97 -2.68 30.23 2.64
N THR A 98 -3.36 29.07 2.58
CA THR A 98 -3.88 28.38 3.77
C THR A 98 -2.74 27.85 4.66
N ASP A 99 -3.06 27.43 5.85
CA ASP A 99 -2.09 26.85 6.80
C ASP A 99 -1.68 25.42 6.41
N THR A 100 -0.55 24.97 6.94
CA THR A 100 0.04 23.65 6.68
C THR A 100 -0.93 22.50 7.00
N TYR A 101 -1.64 22.60 8.12
CA TYR A 101 -2.51 21.52 8.60
C TYR A 101 -3.75 21.37 7.70
N SER A 102 -4.36 22.48 7.27
CA SER A 102 -5.47 22.47 6.34
C SER A 102 -5.09 21.90 4.98
N ALA A 103 -3.91 22.26 4.47
CA ALA A 103 -3.39 21.74 3.20
C ALA A 103 -3.18 20.22 3.26
N ILE A 104 -2.53 19.73 4.30
CA ILE A 104 -2.29 18.29 4.53
C ILE A 104 -3.60 17.54 4.78
N ALA A 105 -4.52 18.07 5.59
CA ALA A 105 -5.82 17.46 5.83
C ALA A 105 -6.63 17.29 4.52
N GLY A 106 -6.60 18.30 3.65
CA GLY A 106 -7.21 18.21 2.31
C GLY A 106 -6.55 17.14 1.43
N ALA A 107 -5.23 17.04 1.46
CA ALA A 107 -4.48 16.01 0.73
C ALA A 107 -4.81 14.58 1.24
N VAL A 108 -4.89 14.39 2.55
CA VAL A 108 -5.30 13.12 3.18
C VAL A 108 -6.75 12.79 2.81
N GLY A 109 -7.65 13.77 2.80
CA GLY A 109 -9.03 13.62 2.33
C GLY A 109 -9.10 13.15 0.88
N SER A 110 -8.22 13.67 0.01
CA SER A 110 -8.09 13.20 -1.37
C SER A 110 -7.56 11.76 -1.44
N LEU A 111 -6.52 11.45 -0.66
CA LEU A 111 -5.92 10.10 -0.62
C LEU A 111 -6.93 9.05 -0.11
N LYS A 112 -7.79 9.39 0.83
CA LYS A 112 -8.84 8.51 1.36
C LYS A 112 -9.80 8.00 0.28
N GLY A 113 -9.94 8.72 -0.83
CA GLY A 113 -10.87 8.37 -1.91
C GLY A 113 -10.52 7.01 -2.55
N PRO A 114 -11.51 6.13 -2.81
CA PRO A 114 -11.26 4.78 -3.32
C PRO A 114 -10.62 4.75 -4.71
N LEU A 115 -10.74 5.84 -5.48
CA LEU A 115 -10.12 5.96 -6.80
C LEU A 115 -8.66 6.44 -6.74
N HIS A 116 -8.15 6.77 -5.56
CA HIS A 116 -6.77 7.23 -5.37
C HIS A 116 -6.00 6.34 -4.38
N GLY A 117 -6.31 6.35 -3.10
CA GLY A 117 -5.59 5.57 -2.10
C GLY A 117 -6.05 4.12 -1.92
N GLY A 118 -7.08 3.70 -2.65
CA GLY A 118 -7.65 2.35 -2.55
C GLY A 118 -7.00 1.27 -3.42
N ALA A 119 -5.96 1.59 -4.19
CA ALA A 119 -5.39 0.66 -5.17
C ALA A 119 -4.85 -0.63 -4.53
N ASN A 120 -4.12 -0.51 -3.43
CA ASN A 120 -3.58 -1.65 -2.69
C ASN A 120 -4.69 -2.57 -2.14
N ALA A 121 -5.70 -2.00 -1.48
CA ALA A 121 -6.84 -2.76 -0.97
C ALA A 121 -7.59 -3.48 -2.11
N LYS A 122 -7.69 -2.86 -3.29
CA LYS A 122 -8.29 -3.51 -4.47
C LYS A 122 -7.47 -4.66 -5.02
N VAL A 123 -6.14 -4.59 -4.95
CA VAL A 123 -5.28 -5.75 -5.27
C VAL A 123 -5.56 -6.90 -4.32
N MET A 124 -5.62 -6.63 -3.01
CA MET A 124 -5.88 -7.68 -2.01
C MET A 124 -7.28 -8.27 -2.14
N GLU A 125 -8.31 -7.45 -2.34
CA GLU A 125 -9.68 -7.93 -2.61
C GLU A 125 -9.70 -8.86 -3.84
N MET A 126 -9.07 -8.46 -4.95
CA MET A 126 -8.93 -9.30 -6.15
C MET A 126 -8.16 -10.59 -5.84
N PHE A 127 -7.08 -10.50 -5.08
CA PHE A 127 -6.25 -11.65 -4.72
C PHE A 127 -7.02 -12.66 -3.88
N HIS A 128 -7.83 -12.23 -2.91
CA HIS A 128 -8.71 -13.10 -2.13
C HIS A 128 -9.72 -13.83 -3.03
N TYR A 129 -10.35 -13.14 -3.98
CA TYR A 129 -11.23 -13.81 -4.96
C TYR A 129 -10.48 -14.86 -5.79
N ILE A 130 -9.24 -14.61 -6.17
CA ILE A 130 -8.43 -15.58 -6.91
C ILE A 130 -8.13 -16.79 -6.02
N GLN A 131 -7.64 -16.59 -4.80
CA GLN A 131 -7.32 -17.67 -3.85
C GLN A 131 -8.52 -18.59 -3.59
N GLU A 132 -9.72 -18.05 -3.48
CA GLU A 132 -10.95 -18.82 -3.23
C GLU A 132 -11.44 -19.64 -4.44
N ASN A 133 -11.00 -19.33 -5.64
CA ASN A 133 -11.61 -19.83 -6.88
C ASN A 133 -10.68 -20.54 -7.85
N VAL A 134 -9.37 -20.61 -7.55
CA VAL A 134 -8.38 -21.24 -8.44
C VAL A 134 -7.62 -22.37 -7.74
N ASP A 135 -7.10 -23.31 -8.53
CA ASP A 135 -6.01 -24.18 -8.08
C ASP A 135 -4.68 -23.42 -8.28
N PRO A 136 -3.92 -23.09 -7.22
CA PRO A 136 -2.68 -22.32 -7.32
C PRO A 136 -1.57 -23.05 -8.08
N HIS A 137 -1.71 -24.37 -8.29
CA HIS A 137 -0.75 -25.19 -9.05
C HIS A 137 -1.14 -25.41 -10.50
N ASP A 138 -2.33 -24.94 -10.94
CA ASP A 138 -2.82 -25.05 -12.32
C ASP A 138 -2.89 -23.67 -13.00
N ASP A 139 -1.92 -23.41 -13.87
CA ASP A 139 -1.87 -22.17 -14.66
C ASP A 139 -3.12 -21.98 -15.54
N GLY A 140 -3.75 -23.09 -15.98
CA GLY A 140 -5.00 -23.05 -16.73
C GLY A 140 -6.16 -22.52 -15.87
N SER A 141 -6.31 -23.05 -14.66
CA SER A 141 -7.31 -22.59 -13.69
C SER A 141 -7.13 -21.10 -13.37
N ILE A 142 -5.89 -20.67 -13.12
CA ILE A 142 -5.58 -19.26 -12.85
C ILE A 142 -5.94 -18.39 -14.07
N ARG A 143 -5.48 -18.77 -15.27
CA ARG A 143 -5.75 -18.02 -16.49
C ARG A 143 -7.23 -17.86 -16.78
N ASP A 144 -8.00 -18.93 -16.66
CA ASP A 144 -9.44 -18.92 -16.92
C ASP A 144 -10.18 -18.01 -15.95
N TYR A 145 -9.78 -17.99 -14.68
CA TYR A 145 -10.35 -17.07 -13.71
C TYR A 145 -9.97 -15.62 -13.97
N LEU A 146 -8.72 -15.34 -14.37
CA LEU A 146 -8.30 -13.99 -14.77
C LEU A 146 -9.09 -13.48 -15.98
N VAL A 147 -9.43 -14.34 -16.93
CA VAL A 147 -10.31 -13.99 -18.07
C VAL A 147 -11.71 -13.61 -17.57
N ARG A 148 -12.29 -14.39 -16.65
CA ARG A 148 -13.60 -14.07 -16.04
C ARG A 148 -13.58 -12.75 -15.26
N LEU A 149 -12.49 -12.43 -14.57
CA LEU A 149 -12.33 -11.12 -13.92
C LEU A 149 -12.33 -9.99 -14.97
N LEU A 150 -11.58 -10.15 -16.07
CA LEU A 150 -11.53 -9.19 -17.16
C LEU A 150 -12.86 -9.04 -17.91
N ASP A 151 -13.68 -10.10 -17.95
CA ASP A 151 -15.01 -10.08 -18.55
C ASP A 151 -16.08 -9.45 -17.63
N GLY A 152 -15.70 -9.16 -16.38
CA GLY A 152 -16.64 -8.65 -15.36
C GLY A 152 -17.63 -9.70 -14.88
N GLU A 153 -17.29 -10.99 -15.07
CA GLU A 153 -18.11 -12.13 -14.64
C GLU A 153 -17.76 -12.65 -13.25
N ALA A 154 -16.59 -12.22 -12.71
CA ALA A 154 -16.10 -12.63 -11.41
C ALA A 154 -15.59 -11.44 -10.59
N GLY A 155 -15.26 -11.68 -9.31
CA GLY A 155 -14.73 -10.69 -8.39
C GLY A 155 -15.66 -9.49 -8.21
N ASP A 156 -15.09 -8.29 -8.19
CA ASP A 156 -15.85 -7.03 -8.06
C ASP A 156 -16.55 -6.59 -9.36
N ARG A 157 -16.47 -7.39 -10.41
CA ARG A 157 -17.09 -7.18 -11.74
C ARG A 157 -16.65 -5.90 -12.44
N SER A 158 -15.52 -5.34 -12.06
CA SER A 158 -14.97 -4.10 -12.67
C SER A 158 -14.36 -4.32 -14.06
N GLY A 159 -14.07 -5.56 -14.44
CA GLY A 159 -13.35 -5.89 -15.66
C GLY A 159 -11.88 -5.49 -15.61
N LYS A 160 -11.27 -5.44 -14.42
CA LYS A 160 -9.89 -4.99 -14.21
C LYS A 160 -9.07 -6.03 -13.47
N LEU A 161 -7.80 -6.12 -13.84
CA LEU A 161 -6.76 -6.72 -12.99
C LEU A 161 -5.98 -5.61 -12.32
N TYR A 162 -6.15 -5.49 -11.01
CA TYR A 162 -5.48 -4.47 -10.20
C TYR A 162 -4.01 -4.84 -9.99
N GLY A 163 -3.15 -3.83 -9.78
CA GLY A 163 -1.72 -4.02 -9.63
C GLY A 163 -0.94 -4.13 -10.94
N LEU A 164 -1.62 -4.18 -12.09
CA LEU A 164 -1.02 -4.23 -13.42
C LEU A 164 -1.18 -2.90 -14.16
N GLY A 165 -0.07 -2.43 -14.73
CA GLY A 165 0.02 -1.17 -15.47
C GLY A 165 0.34 0.02 -14.58
N HIS A 166 0.97 1.02 -15.19
CA HIS A 166 1.38 2.26 -14.55
C HIS A 166 1.32 3.43 -15.53
N ALA A 167 0.99 4.63 -15.03
CA ALA A 167 0.89 5.81 -15.89
C ALA A 167 2.24 6.29 -16.45
N VAL A 168 3.35 5.98 -15.76
CA VAL A 168 4.70 6.41 -16.10
C VAL A 168 5.58 5.23 -16.52
N TYR A 169 5.56 4.15 -15.73
CA TYR A 169 6.41 2.98 -15.97
C TYR A 169 5.70 1.99 -16.91
N THR A 170 6.31 1.72 -18.06
CA THR A 170 5.79 0.75 -19.02
C THR A 170 6.61 -0.53 -19.08
N LEU A 171 7.94 -0.43 -19.00
CA LEU A 171 8.83 -1.60 -19.05
C LEU A 171 8.99 -2.26 -17.68
N SER A 172 9.16 -1.46 -16.64
CA SER A 172 9.38 -1.93 -15.27
C SER A 172 9.13 -0.80 -14.28
N ASP A 173 8.40 -1.06 -13.20
CA ASP A 173 8.37 -0.19 -12.02
C ASP A 173 9.50 -0.62 -11.07
N PRO A 174 10.56 0.19 -10.90
CA PRO A 174 11.71 -0.18 -10.07
C PRO A 174 11.32 -0.45 -8.61
N ARG A 175 10.24 0.18 -8.14
CA ARG A 175 9.70 -0.04 -6.79
C ARG A 175 9.11 -1.44 -6.67
N ALA A 176 8.31 -1.87 -7.65
CA ALA A 176 7.73 -3.22 -7.69
C ALA A 176 8.81 -4.30 -7.79
N VAL A 177 9.84 -4.08 -8.62
CA VAL A 177 10.96 -5.02 -8.76
C VAL A 177 11.71 -5.20 -7.45
N LEU A 178 12.03 -4.10 -6.77
CA LEU A 178 12.71 -4.14 -5.48
C LEU A 178 11.84 -4.81 -4.42
N LEU A 179 10.59 -4.39 -4.33
CA LEU A 179 9.63 -4.93 -3.36
C LEU A 179 9.41 -6.43 -3.56
N LYS A 180 9.25 -6.88 -4.80
CA LYS A 180 9.08 -8.32 -5.14
C LYS A 180 10.22 -9.18 -4.59
N LYS A 181 11.47 -8.69 -4.68
CA LYS A 181 12.63 -9.40 -4.15
C LYS A 181 12.56 -9.58 -2.63
N TYR A 182 12.24 -8.53 -1.89
CA TYR A 182 12.14 -8.57 -0.43
C TYR A 182 10.87 -9.31 0.04
N ALA A 183 9.77 -9.17 -0.69
CA ALA A 183 8.52 -9.90 -0.42
C ALA A 183 8.74 -11.42 -0.53
N ARG A 184 9.48 -11.90 -1.55
CA ARG A 184 9.83 -13.32 -1.66
C ARG A 184 10.63 -13.80 -0.46
N HIS A 185 11.61 -13.05 -0.02
CA HIS A 185 12.41 -13.40 1.15
C HIS A 185 11.56 -13.48 2.43
N MET A 186 10.70 -12.50 2.65
CA MET A 186 9.81 -12.48 3.80
C MET A 186 8.77 -13.61 3.74
N ALA A 187 8.26 -13.94 2.55
CA ALA A 187 7.36 -15.08 2.36
C ALA A 187 7.97 -16.38 2.83
N GLN A 188 9.25 -16.62 2.52
CA GLN A 188 9.99 -17.80 3.02
C GLN A 188 10.12 -17.82 4.55
N ILE A 189 10.35 -16.66 5.18
CA ILE A 189 10.48 -16.56 6.65
C ILE A 189 9.12 -16.79 7.34
N LYS A 190 8.04 -16.28 6.74
CA LYS A 190 6.72 -16.25 7.34
C LYS A 190 5.78 -17.38 6.89
N GLY A 191 6.19 -18.22 5.92
CA GLY A 191 5.37 -19.33 5.39
C GLY A 191 4.26 -18.87 4.44
N TYR A 192 4.54 -17.83 3.64
CA TYR A 192 3.62 -17.26 2.62
C TYR A 192 4.11 -17.52 1.19
N GLU A 193 4.90 -18.59 0.99
CA GLU A 193 5.47 -18.88 -0.33
C GLU A 193 4.38 -19.18 -1.37
N GLU A 194 3.32 -19.88 -0.98
CA GLU A 194 2.24 -20.24 -1.89
C GLU A 194 1.47 -19.00 -2.35
N GLU A 195 1.16 -18.09 -1.44
CA GLU A 195 0.51 -16.80 -1.74
C GLU A 195 1.39 -15.93 -2.64
N PHE A 196 2.68 -15.89 -2.35
CA PHE A 196 3.62 -15.13 -3.16
C PHE A 196 3.72 -15.71 -4.57
N ASP A 197 3.86 -17.03 -4.71
CA ASP A 197 3.97 -17.70 -5.99
C ASP A 197 2.68 -17.56 -6.82
N LEU A 198 1.50 -17.65 -6.18
CA LEU A 198 0.22 -17.37 -6.84
C LEU A 198 0.16 -15.93 -7.35
N LEU A 199 0.56 -14.96 -6.54
CA LEU A 199 0.56 -13.54 -6.93
C LEU A 199 1.53 -13.28 -8.08
N GLN A 200 2.68 -13.96 -8.09
CA GLN A 200 3.62 -13.91 -9.21
C GLN A 200 3.01 -14.51 -10.49
N LYS A 201 2.29 -15.63 -10.41
CA LYS A 201 1.57 -16.22 -11.56
C LYS A 201 0.47 -15.27 -12.08
N VAL A 202 -0.24 -14.59 -11.18
CA VAL A 202 -1.23 -13.55 -11.57
C VAL A 202 -0.56 -12.43 -12.36
N GLU A 203 0.62 -11.98 -11.96
CA GLU A 203 1.40 -11.00 -12.74
C GLU A 203 1.77 -11.55 -14.13
N GLU A 204 2.38 -12.75 -14.16
CA GLU A 204 2.92 -13.36 -15.38
C GLU A 204 1.83 -13.69 -16.41
N LEU A 205 0.70 -14.21 -15.97
CA LEU A 205 -0.44 -14.57 -16.82
C LEU A 205 -1.34 -13.38 -17.13
N GLY A 206 -1.48 -12.45 -16.18
CA GLY A 206 -2.38 -11.31 -16.31
C GLY A 206 -1.89 -10.24 -17.28
N ILE A 207 -0.58 -9.97 -17.35
CA ILE A 207 -0.02 -8.95 -18.25
C ILE A 207 -0.38 -9.25 -19.72
N PRO A 208 -0.10 -10.45 -20.27
CA PRO A 208 -0.47 -10.77 -21.64
C PRO A 208 -1.99 -10.68 -21.88
N LEU A 209 -2.82 -11.14 -20.94
CA LEU A 209 -4.28 -11.08 -21.07
C LEU A 209 -4.80 -9.64 -21.16
N VAL A 210 -4.26 -8.73 -20.34
CA VAL A 210 -4.65 -7.32 -20.39
C VAL A 210 -4.19 -6.67 -21.69
N GLN A 211 -2.98 -6.98 -22.19
CA GLN A 211 -2.46 -6.47 -23.45
C GLN A 211 -3.32 -6.94 -24.65
N GLU A 212 -3.63 -8.23 -24.71
CA GLU A 212 -4.49 -8.82 -25.72
C GLU A 212 -5.86 -8.12 -25.77
N ARG A 213 -6.48 -7.93 -24.58
CA ARG A 213 -7.78 -7.28 -24.48
C ARG A 213 -7.77 -5.81 -24.89
N ARG A 214 -6.69 -5.11 -24.64
CA ARG A 214 -6.52 -3.70 -25.02
C ARG A 214 -6.12 -3.54 -26.50
N HIS A 215 -5.88 -4.62 -27.22
CA HIS A 215 -5.31 -4.60 -28.57
C HIS A 215 -4.07 -3.69 -28.66
N SER A 216 -3.18 -3.82 -27.66
CA SER A 216 -2.05 -2.91 -27.50
C SER A 216 -0.77 -3.71 -27.29
N ASP A 217 0.22 -3.43 -28.14
CA ASP A 217 1.59 -3.94 -28.00
C ASP A 217 2.43 -3.09 -27.03
N THR A 218 1.83 -2.08 -26.40
CA THR A 218 2.54 -1.24 -25.41
C THR A 218 2.95 -2.10 -24.22
N PRO A 219 4.25 -2.12 -23.87
CA PRO A 219 4.71 -2.86 -22.73
C PRO A 219 3.97 -2.45 -21.45
N MET A 220 3.72 -3.42 -20.60
CA MET A 220 3.05 -3.24 -19.32
C MET A 220 3.82 -3.98 -18.24
N CYS A 221 3.86 -3.42 -17.03
CA CYS A 221 4.50 -4.05 -15.88
C CYS A 221 3.57 -4.02 -14.66
N ALA A 222 3.87 -4.84 -13.66
CA ALA A 222 3.29 -4.69 -12.33
C ALA A 222 3.71 -3.35 -11.72
N ASN A 223 2.79 -2.72 -10.99
CA ASN A 223 3.11 -1.55 -10.18
C ASN A 223 3.36 -1.96 -8.71
N VAL A 224 3.74 -0.99 -7.87
CA VAL A 224 4.09 -1.26 -6.48
C VAL A 224 2.95 -1.87 -5.66
N ASP A 225 1.70 -1.59 -6.02
CA ASP A 225 0.53 -2.10 -5.30
C ASP A 225 0.34 -3.62 -5.47
N MET A 226 0.91 -4.22 -6.53
CA MET A 226 0.82 -5.67 -6.78
C MET A 226 1.33 -6.50 -5.59
N TYR A 227 2.42 -6.09 -4.96
CA TYR A 227 3.05 -6.84 -3.88
C TYR A 227 2.92 -6.21 -2.50
N SER A 228 2.58 -4.91 -2.43
CA SER A 228 2.60 -4.17 -1.17
C SER A 228 1.56 -4.67 -0.16
N GLY A 229 0.39 -5.12 -0.63
CA GLY A 229 -0.64 -5.67 0.24
C GLY A 229 -0.21 -6.99 0.90
N LEU A 230 0.38 -7.90 0.12
CA LEU A 230 0.93 -9.16 0.67
C LEU A 230 2.04 -8.89 1.68
N VAL A 231 2.91 -7.90 1.41
CA VAL A 231 3.95 -7.50 2.38
C VAL A 231 3.33 -7.02 3.68
N TYR A 232 2.32 -6.17 3.64
CA TYR A 232 1.64 -5.71 4.85
C TYR A 232 0.96 -6.86 5.60
N THR A 233 0.36 -7.82 4.89
CA THR A 233 -0.21 -9.03 5.49
C THR A 233 0.85 -9.85 6.22
N MET A 234 2.01 -10.07 5.61
CA MET A 234 3.14 -10.78 6.24
C MET A 234 3.71 -10.05 7.47
N LEU A 235 3.51 -8.73 7.56
CA LEU A 235 3.87 -7.91 8.72
C LEU A 235 2.74 -7.80 9.76
N ASP A 236 1.66 -8.56 9.62
CA ASP A 236 0.46 -8.49 10.47
C ASP A 236 -0.13 -7.07 10.55
N ILE A 237 0.02 -6.30 9.47
CA ILE A 237 -0.61 -4.99 9.32
C ILE A 237 -1.97 -5.19 8.66
N PRO A 238 -3.06 -4.78 9.31
CA PRO A 238 -4.40 -5.00 8.78
C PRO A 238 -4.73 -4.06 7.60
N GLU A 239 -5.61 -4.50 6.71
CA GLU A 239 -6.01 -3.75 5.50
C GLU A 239 -6.54 -2.34 5.80
N ASP A 240 -7.24 -2.16 6.91
CA ASP A 240 -7.71 -0.84 7.39
C ASP A 240 -6.59 0.20 7.53
N VAL A 241 -5.35 -0.26 7.69
CA VAL A 241 -4.17 0.58 7.94
C VAL A 241 -3.34 0.80 6.67
N PHE A 242 -3.61 0.09 5.57
CA PHE A 242 -2.84 0.21 4.33
C PHE A 242 -2.80 1.64 3.78
N THR A 243 -3.96 2.26 3.56
CA THR A 243 -4.04 3.65 3.09
C THR A 243 -3.51 4.66 4.11
N PRO A 244 -3.83 4.58 5.42
CA PRO A 244 -3.19 5.41 6.44
C PRO A 244 -1.67 5.27 6.51
N LEU A 245 -1.13 4.06 6.35
CA LEU A 245 0.31 3.83 6.33
C LEU A 245 0.97 4.40 5.07
N PHE A 246 0.29 4.27 3.92
CA PHE A 246 0.70 4.95 2.70
C PHE A 246 0.74 6.47 2.89
N ALA A 247 -0.26 7.05 3.57
CA ALA A 247 -0.26 8.48 3.92
C ALA A 247 0.93 8.85 4.82
N SER A 248 1.26 7.99 5.80
CA SER A 248 2.43 8.18 6.69
C SER A 248 3.75 8.22 5.92
N ALA A 249 3.87 7.42 4.88
CA ALA A 249 5.04 7.45 4.00
C ALA A 249 5.04 8.70 3.10
N ARG A 250 3.90 8.98 2.44
CA ARG A 250 3.77 10.01 1.41
C ARG A 250 3.78 11.44 1.96
N ILE A 251 3.50 11.65 3.24
CA ILE A 251 3.51 13.01 3.83
C ILE A 251 4.87 13.69 3.72
N ALA A 252 5.96 12.92 3.57
CA ALA A 252 7.30 13.46 3.37
C ALA A 252 7.49 14.06 1.96
N GLY A 253 6.88 13.50 0.93
CA GLY A 253 6.95 13.94 -0.48
C GLY A 253 5.82 14.87 -0.90
#